data_362f1379f80e98e1e393fab0f0f7e17b
#
_entry.id   362f1379f80e98e1e393fab0f0f7e17b
#
_cell.length_a   1.000
_cell.length_b   1.000
_cell.length_c   1.000
_cell.angle_alpha   90.00
_cell.angle_beta   90.00
_cell.angle_gamma   90.00
#
_symmetry.space_group_name_H-M   'P 1'
#
loop_
_entity.id
_entity.type
_entity.pdbx_description
1 polymer ?
#
loop_
_entity_poly.entity_id
_entity_poly.type
_entity_poly.pdbx_seq_one_letter_code
_entity_poly.pdbx_strand_id
1 'polypeptide(L)'
;GAGTGKTLLALASALELEKEFDQIILSRPTVILGNQDIGFLPGDQKNKMSPFLQPLMDNLNVIKALYRPSSREYQHIEGLLKDEKLLITPLAYIRGRSLGKAFFIIDEAQNLTPHEIKTIITRAGEGTKMVFTGDIFQIDQPYLDQWSNGLTHLGEKMAGQKLFEHVFLKKGERSELSDIASKLL
;
A
#
# COMPACT_ATOMS: atom_id res chain seq x y z
N GLY A 1 -11.88 -7.85 2.54
CA GLY A 1 -11.35 -9.16 2.14
C GLY A 1 -10.34 -9.05 1.02
N ALA A 2 -9.62 -10.12 0.78
CA ALA A 2 -8.65 -10.18 -0.32
C ALA A 2 -9.34 -10.02 -1.70
N GLY A 3 -8.64 -9.44 -2.69
CA GLY A 3 -9.19 -9.26 -4.05
C GLY A 3 -10.33 -8.25 -4.18
N THR A 4 -10.53 -7.37 -3.19
CA THR A 4 -11.55 -6.32 -3.26
C THR A 4 -11.08 -5.04 -3.96
N GLY A 5 -9.89 -5.02 -4.55
CA GLY A 5 -9.33 -3.85 -5.23
C GLY A 5 -8.90 -2.70 -4.31
N LYS A 6 -8.65 -2.96 -3.02
CA LYS A 6 -8.27 -1.93 -2.03
C LYS A 6 -7.15 -1.02 -2.52
N THR A 7 -6.03 -1.61 -2.90
CA THR A 7 -4.83 -0.91 -3.34
C THR A 7 -5.07 -0.16 -4.64
N LEU A 8 -5.79 -0.78 -5.58
CA LEU A 8 -6.17 -0.17 -6.86
C LEU A 8 -7.04 1.07 -6.63
N LEU A 9 -8.07 0.98 -5.78
CA LEU A 9 -8.95 2.10 -5.45
C LEU A 9 -8.21 3.23 -4.73
N ALA A 10 -7.33 2.90 -3.78
CA ALA A 10 -6.50 3.89 -3.09
C ALA A 10 -5.58 4.63 -4.08
N LEU A 11 -4.94 3.89 -4.99
CA LEU A 11 -4.07 4.47 -6.01
C LEU A 11 -4.84 5.33 -7.02
N ALA A 12 -5.99 4.87 -7.49
CA ALA A 12 -6.86 5.64 -8.39
C ALA A 12 -7.30 6.95 -7.73
N SER A 13 -7.70 6.89 -6.44
CA SER A 13 -8.07 8.09 -5.68
C SER A 13 -6.90 9.07 -5.51
N ALA A 14 -5.69 8.55 -5.30
CA ALA A 14 -4.49 9.39 -5.20
C ALA A 14 -4.16 10.08 -6.52
N LEU A 15 -4.30 9.38 -7.65
CA LEU A 15 -4.08 9.96 -8.99
C LEU A 15 -5.14 11.02 -9.32
N GLU A 16 -6.39 10.82 -8.94
CA GLU A 16 -7.46 11.81 -9.13
C GLU A 16 -7.20 13.10 -8.34
N LEU A 17 -6.67 12.97 -7.13
CA LEU A 17 -6.38 14.08 -6.21
C LEU A 17 -4.93 14.57 -6.32
N GLU A 18 -4.17 14.18 -7.33
CA GLU A 18 -2.72 14.40 -7.42
C GLU A 18 -2.29 15.86 -7.32
N LYS A 19 -3.15 16.78 -7.77
CA LYS A 19 -2.89 18.22 -7.75
C LYS A 19 -2.96 18.83 -6.35
N GLU A 20 -3.61 18.16 -5.42
CA GLU A 20 -3.74 18.61 -4.03
C GLU A 20 -2.50 18.26 -3.19
N PHE A 21 -1.63 17.39 -3.71
CA PHE A 21 -0.47 16.86 -3.00
C PHE A 21 0.83 17.14 -3.76
N ASP A 22 1.92 17.31 -3.02
CA ASP A 22 3.24 17.50 -3.61
C ASP A 22 3.81 16.16 -4.09
N GLN A 23 3.47 15.06 -3.43
CA GLN A 23 3.92 13.72 -3.78
C GLN A 23 2.86 12.65 -3.45
N ILE A 24 2.75 11.64 -4.31
CA ILE A 24 2.02 10.39 -4.04
C ILE A 24 3.06 9.33 -3.73
N ILE A 25 2.90 8.64 -2.61
CA ILE A 25 3.80 7.56 -2.20
C ILE A 25 2.98 6.29 -2.04
N LEU A 26 3.37 5.23 -2.74
CA LEU A 26 2.80 3.90 -2.62
C LEU A 26 3.86 2.95 -2.07
N SER A 27 3.59 2.35 -0.93
CA SER A 27 4.55 1.55 -0.19
C SER A 27 3.91 0.32 0.43
N ARG A 28 4.72 -0.67 0.77
CA ARG A 28 4.29 -1.83 1.56
C ARG A 28 5.40 -2.30 2.51
N PRO A 29 5.04 -2.93 3.65
CA PRO A 29 6.01 -3.60 4.50
C PRO A 29 6.71 -4.71 3.74
N THR A 30 7.98 -4.91 4.01
CA THR A 30 8.71 -6.08 3.54
C THR A 30 8.55 -7.19 4.57
N VAL A 31 7.80 -8.23 4.23
CA VAL A 31 7.68 -9.44 5.04
C VAL A 31 8.64 -10.47 4.48
N ILE A 32 9.60 -10.90 5.29
CA ILE A 32 10.55 -11.95 4.91
C ILE A 32 9.94 -13.27 5.35
N LEU A 33 9.49 -14.06 4.38
CA LEU A 33 8.97 -15.40 4.61
C LEU A 33 10.15 -16.39 4.81
N GLY A 34 10.26 -16.92 6.01
CA GLY A 34 11.32 -17.87 6.37
C GLY A 34 12.68 -17.22 6.67
N ASN A 35 13.73 -18.04 6.84
CA ASN A 35 15.10 -17.62 7.14
C ASN A 35 15.86 -17.01 5.92
N GLN A 36 15.15 -16.55 4.91
CA GLN A 36 15.79 -15.92 3.74
C GLN A 36 16.02 -14.44 4.03
N ASP A 37 17.25 -14.11 4.37
CA ASP A 37 17.69 -12.73 4.44
C ASP A 37 17.67 -12.11 3.03
N ILE A 38 17.16 -10.89 2.86
CA ILE A 38 17.18 -10.15 1.57
C ILE A 38 18.61 -10.11 1.00
N GLY A 39 19.62 -10.22 1.86
CA GLY A 39 21.03 -10.31 1.50
C GLY A 39 21.39 -11.46 0.57
N PHE A 40 20.65 -12.57 0.57
CA PHE A 40 20.88 -13.75 -0.28
C PHE A 40 20.32 -13.64 -1.69
N LEU A 41 19.46 -12.65 -2.00
CA LEU A 41 18.96 -12.47 -3.35
C LEU A 41 20.08 -11.93 -4.27
N PRO A 42 20.23 -12.49 -5.49
CA PRO A 42 21.22 -11.96 -6.44
C PRO A 42 20.85 -10.56 -6.95
N GLY A 43 21.85 -9.71 -7.13
CA GLY A 43 21.69 -8.36 -7.65
C GLY A 43 22.00 -7.25 -6.63
N ASP A 44 21.92 -6.01 -7.11
CA ASP A 44 22.02 -4.81 -6.27
C ASP A 44 20.75 -4.63 -5.41
N GLN A 45 20.78 -3.68 -4.47
CA GLN A 45 19.65 -3.43 -3.56
C GLN A 45 18.34 -3.12 -4.30
N LYS A 46 18.42 -2.41 -5.42
CA LYS A 46 17.27 -2.02 -6.23
C LYS A 46 16.62 -3.24 -6.90
N ASN A 47 17.43 -4.13 -7.45
CA ASN A 47 16.98 -5.37 -8.07
C ASN A 47 16.45 -6.38 -7.05
N LYS A 48 17.06 -6.46 -5.86
CA LYS A 48 16.60 -7.34 -4.77
C LYS A 48 15.21 -6.94 -4.23
N MET A 49 14.90 -5.65 -4.22
CA MET A 49 13.61 -5.16 -3.74
C MET A 49 12.48 -5.18 -4.78
N SER A 50 12.83 -5.31 -6.07
CA SER A 50 11.87 -5.30 -7.18
C SER A 50 10.73 -6.33 -7.04
N PRO A 51 10.97 -7.60 -6.64
CA PRO A 51 9.89 -8.58 -6.46
C PRO A 51 8.85 -8.19 -5.41
N PHE A 52 9.26 -7.49 -4.35
CA PHE A 52 8.35 -7.04 -3.28
C PHE A 52 7.47 -5.86 -3.73
N LEU A 53 7.93 -5.08 -4.71
CA LEU A 53 7.21 -3.94 -5.26
C LEU A 53 6.35 -4.31 -6.48
N GLN A 54 6.59 -5.47 -7.08
CA GLN A 54 5.88 -5.91 -8.28
C GLN A 54 4.34 -5.83 -8.13
N PRO A 55 3.72 -6.30 -7.04
CA PRO A 55 2.27 -6.19 -6.87
C PRO A 55 1.75 -4.75 -6.87
N LEU A 56 2.55 -3.80 -6.42
CA LEU A 56 2.21 -2.37 -6.45
C LEU A 56 2.30 -1.81 -7.88
N MET A 57 3.34 -2.20 -8.62
CA MET A 57 3.49 -1.86 -10.04
C MET A 57 2.36 -2.46 -10.88
N ASP A 58 1.92 -3.69 -10.57
CA ASP A 58 0.81 -4.34 -11.26
C ASP A 58 -0.50 -3.56 -11.10
N ASN A 59 -0.79 -3.04 -9.91
CA ASN A 59 -1.95 -2.15 -9.71
C ASN A 59 -1.86 -0.89 -10.56
N LEU A 60 -0.69 -0.28 -10.67
CA LEU A 60 -0.49 0.89 -11.54
C LEU A 60 -0.66 0.52 -13.02
N ASN A 61 -0.15 -0.64 -13.44
CA ASN A 61 -0.29 -1.13 -14.80
C ASN A 61 -1.75 -1.41 -15.17
N VAL A 62 -2.57 -1.89 -14.22
CA VAL A 62 -4.03 -2.03 -14.42
C VAL A 62 -4.67 -0.68 -14.74
N ILE A 63 -4.32 0.38 -14.01
CA ILE A 63 -4.83 1.73 -14.30
C ILE A 63 -4.33 2.22 -15.66
N LYS A 64 -3.04 2.07 -15.95
CA LYS A 64 -2.45 2.48 -17.23
C LYS A 64 -3.07 1.76 -18.41
N ALA A 65 -3.45 0.49 -18.26
CA ALA A 65 -4.06 -0.33 -19.31
C ALA A 65 -5.47 0.17 -19.75
N LEU A 66 -6.10 1.04 -18.96
CA LEU A 66 -7.36 1.71 -19.35
C LEU A 66 -7.14 2.76 -20.46
N TYR A 67 -5.90 3.15 -20.70
CA TYR A 67 -5.53 4.21 -21.63
C TYR A 67 -4.60 3.69 -22.73
N ARG A 68 -4.69 4.29 -23.93
CA ARG A 68 -3.72 4.00 -25.01
C ARG A 68 -2.35 4.59 -24.63
N PRO A 69 -1.23 3.94 -24.96
CA PRO A 69 0.11 4.45 -24.65
C PRO A 69 0.40 5.86 -25.17
N SER A 70 -0.25 6.26 -26.28
CA SER A 70 -0.14 7.60 -26.85
C SER A 70 -1.11 8.62 -26.27
N SER A 71 -1.99 8.23 -25.34
CA SER A 71 -2.95 9.15 -24.72
C SER A 71 -2.27 10.09 -23.73
N ARG A 72 -2.91 11.23 -23.48
CA ARG A 72 -2.42 12.23 -22.54
C ARG A 72 -2.39 11.68 -21.10
N GLU A 73 -3.39 10.89 -20.73
CA GLU A 73 -3.51 10.28 -19.40
C GLU A 73 -2.38 9.28 -19.14
N TYR A 74 -2.09 8.41 -20.11
CA TYR A 74 -0.98 7.46 -19.99
C TYR A 74 0.35 8.18 -19.83
N GLN A 75 0.63 9.16 -20.72
CA GLN A 75 1.86 9.94 -20.68
C GLN A 75 1.98 10.77 -19.39
N HIS A 76 0.86 11.24 -18.86
CA HIS A 76 0.84 11.94 -17.59
C HIS A 76 1.28 11.04 -16.43
N ILE A 77 0.74 9.81 -16.32
CA ILE A 77 1.15 8.84 -15.30
C ILE A 77 2.64 8.49 -15.42
N GLU A 78 3.15 8.31 -16.65
CA GLU A 78 4.59 8.09 -16.88
C GLU A 78 5.44 9.30 -16.42
N GLY A 79 4.96 10.51 -16.66
CA GLY A 79 5.57 11.73 -16.17
C GLY A 79 5.66 11.78 -14.65
N LEU A 80 4.57 11.43 -13.95
CA LEU A 80 4.55 11.38 -12.48
C LEU A 80 5.60 10.42 -11.90
N LEU A 81 5.79 9.27 -12.54
CA LEU A 81 6.84 8.31 -12.16
C LEU A 81 8.24 8.86 -12.41
N LYS A 82 8.46 9.43 -13.61
CA LYS A 82 9.75 9.97 -14.02
C LYS A 82 10.21 11.14 -13.13
N ASP A 83 9.27 11.99 -12.77
CA ASP A 83 9.52 13.20 -11.95
C ASP A 83 9.47 12.89 -10.44
N GLU A 84 9.38 11.60 -10.07
CA GLU A 84 9.24 11.11 -8.68
C GLU A 84 8.07 11.74 -7.91
N LYS A 85 7.09 12.30 -8.62
CA LYS A 85 5.83 12.75 -8.01
C LYS A 85 4.95 11.58 -7.58
N LEU A 86 5.01 10.45 -8.32
CA LEU A 86 4.51 9.14 -7.90
C LEU A 86 5.71 8.24 -7.59
N LEU A 87 5.90 7.95 -6.31
CA LEU A 87 6.99 7.12 -5.82
C LEU A 87 6.46 5.77 -5.34
N ILE A 88 6.97 4.67 -5.91
CA ILE A 88 6.70 3.30 -5.47
C ILE A 88 7.97 2.77 -4.81
N THR A 89 7.92 2.52 -3.50
CA THR A 89 9.12 2.22 -2.72
C THR A 89 8.81 1.35 -1.51
N PRO A 90 9.78 0.53 -1.04
CA PRO A 90 9.62 -0.19 0.22
C PRO A 90 9.43 0.77 1.40
N LEU A 91 8.59 0.36 2.36
CA LEU A 91 8.29 1.18 3.54
C LEU A 91 9.57 1.53 4.35
N ALA A 92 10.55 0.66 4.34
CA ALA A 92 11.83 0.89 5.02
C ALA A 92 12.55 2.16 4.54
N TYR A 93 12.41 2.54 3.27
CA TYR A 93 13.04 3.74 2.71
C TYR A 93 12.30 5.05 3.06
N ILE A 94 11.08 4.95 3.55
CA ILE A 94 10.29 6.10 4.02
C ILE A 94 10.56 6.38 5.50
N ARG A 95 11.05 5.38 6.25
CA ARG A 95 11.39 5.56 7.67
C ARG A 95 12.45 6.66 7.83
N GLY A 96 12.19 7.61 8.74
CA GLY A 96 13.09 8.75 8.98
C GLY A 96 12.80 10.01 8.17
N ARG A 97 11.94 9.95 7.16
CA ARG A 97 11.52 11.13 6.39
C ARG A 97 10.30 11.80 7.05
N SER A 98 10.28 13.12 7.07
CA SER A 98 9.06 13.89 7.33
C SER A 98 8.24 13.95 6.05
N LEU A 99 6.95 13.66 6.15
CA LEU A 99 6.03 13.66 5.01
C LEU A 99 5.12 14.88 5.13
N GLY A 100 5.38 15.90 4.34
CA GLY A 100 4.50 17.06 4.22
C GLY A 100 3.70 17.01 2.93
N LYS A 101 2.40 17.34 3.02
CA LYS A 101 1.48 17.46 1.87
C LYS A 101 1.56 16.27 0.89
N ALA A 102 1.70 15.06 1.43
CA ALA A 102 1.81 13.82 0.66
C ALA A 102 0.52 13.01 0.72
N PHE A 103 0.16 12.33 -0.37
CA PHE A 103 -0.81 11.24 -0.36
C PHE A 103 -0.04 9.92 -0.20
N PHE A 104 -0.07 9.35 1.01
CA PHE A 104 0.74 8.19 1.35
C PHE A 104 -0.13 6.94 1.53
N ILE A 105 0.06 5.97 0.64
CA ILE A 105 -0.63 4.67 0.66
C ILE A 105 0.32 3.63 1.23
N ILE A 106 -0.11 2.95 2.28
CA ILE A 106 0.59 1.82 2.90
C ILE A 106 -0.25 0.56 2.66
N ASP A 107 0.18 -0.25 1.72
CA ASP A 107 -0.47 -1.52 1.37
C ASP A 107 -0.03 -2.65 2.29
N GLU A 108 -0.86 -3.70 2.44
CA GLU A 108 -0.64 -4.85 3.33
C GLU A 108 -0.33 -4.46 4.78
N ALA A 109 -1.03 -3.42 5.27
CA ALA A 109 -0.77 -2.82 6.58
C ALA A 109 -1.09 -3.75 7.77
N GLN A 110 -1.83 -4.86 7.56
CA GLN A 110 -2.03 -5.90 8.57
C GLN A 110 -0.71 -6.60 8.97
N ASN A 111 0.33 -6.48 8.14
CA ASN A 111 1.65 -7.01 8.45
C ASN A 111 2.52 -6.07 9.31
N LEU A 112 1.98 -4.93 9.72
CA LEU A 112 2.64 -3.98 10.63
C LEU A 112 2.17 -4.20 12.08
N THR A 113 3.10 -4.01 13.00
CA THR A 113 2.78 -3.92 14.43
C THR A 113 2.08 -2.60 14.77
N PRO A 114 1.36 -2.50 15.90
CA PRO A 114 0.82 -1.23 16.40
C PRO A 114 1.88 -0.14 16.55
N HIS A 115 3.09 -0.50 17.01
CA HIS A 115 4.20 0.43 17.16
C HIS A 115 4.68 0.98 15.81
N GLU A 116 4.76 0.15 14.78
CA GLU A 116 5.14 0.59 13.43
C GLU A 116 4.11 1.53 12.82
N ILE A 117 2.82 1.22 12.93
CA ILE A 117 1.74 2.12 12.47
C ILE A 117 1.82 3.47 13.19
N LYS A 118 1.96 3.47 14.51
CA LYS A 118 2.16 4.71 15.28
C LYS A 118 3.37 5.50 14.76
N THR A 119 4.49 4.83 14.55
CA THR A 119 5.72 5.46 14.05
C THR A 119 5.53 6.08 12.67
N ILE A 120 4.74 5.45 11.79
CA ILE A 120 4.44 5.99 10.45
C ILE A 120 3.53 7.21 10.55
N ILE A 121 2.44 7.12 11.31
CA ILE A 121 1.44 8.19 11.43
C ILE A 121 2.05 9.45 12.05
N THR A 122 2.91 9.30 13.06
CA THR A 122 3.57 10.44 13.72
C THR A 122 4.56 11.20 12.82
N ARG A 123 4.82 10.73 11.61
CA ARG A 123 5.63 11.42 10.58
C ARG A 123 4.80 12.23 9.58
N ALA A 124 3.48 12.15 9.67
CA ALA A 124 2.59 12.95 8.85
C ALA A 124 2.80 14.43 9.17
N GLY A 125 3.26 15.18 8.20
CA GLY A 125 3.30 16.63 8.26
C GLY A 125 1.94 17.22 7.84
N GLU A 126 1.85 18.53 7.88
CA GLU A 126 0.64 19.25 7.49
C GLU A 126 0.22 18.92 6.05
N GLY A 127 -1.09 18.76 5.83
CA GLY A 127 -1.67 18.43 4.53
C GLY A 127 -1.42 17.00 4.04
N THR A 128 -0.84 16.12 4.87
CA THR A 128 -0.64 14.73 4.50
C THR A 128 -1.91 13.92 4.69
N LYS A 129 -2.26 13.12 3.68
CA LYS A 129 -3.30 12.09 3.73
C LYS A 129 -2.64 10.71 3.75
N MET A 130 -2.96 9.91 4.77
CA MET A 130 -2.50 8.53 4.87
C MET A 130 -3.65 7.55 4.63
N VAL A 131 -3.39 6.55 3.79
CA VAL A 131 -4.34 5.48 3.48
C VAL A 131 -3.67 4.15 3.79
N PHE A 132 -4.22 3.42 4.75
CA PHE A 132 -3.78 2.06 5.08
C PHE A 132 -4.72 1.07 4.42
N THR A 133 -4.21 0.21 3.56
CA THR A 133 -4.97 -0.88 2.95
C THR A 133 -4.48 -2.22 3.49
N GLY A 134 -5.38 -3.18 3.64
CA GLY A 134 -5.01 -4.49 4.16
C GLY A 134 -6.20 -5.43 4.34
N ASP A 135 -5.89 -6.65 4.73
CA ASP A 135 -6.85 -7.69 5.08
C ASP A 135 -6.39 -8.42 6.35
N ILE A 136 -7.11 -8.23 7.45
CA ILE A 136 -6.75 -8.80 8.76
C ILE A 136 -6.81 -10.35 8.82
N PHE A 137 -7.33 -10.98 7.77
CA PHE A 137 -7.33 -12.45 7.62
C PHE A 137 -6.18 -12.96 6.74
N GLN A 138 -5.34 -12.06 6.20
CA GLN A 138 -4.19 -12.38 5.36
C GLN A 138 -2.90 -11.82 5.97
N ILE A 139 -2.57 -12.31 7.16
CA ILE A 139 -1.38 -11.89 7.91
C ILE A 139 -0.26 -12.85 7.61
N ASP A 140 0.86 -12.34 7.05
CA ASP A 140 2.06 -13.12 6.72
C ASP A 140 3.10 -13.10 7.87
N GLN A 141 2.97 -12.15 8.81
CA GLN A 141 3.86 -12.03 9.96
C GLN A 141 3.54 -13.09 11.01
N PRO A 142 4.48 -13.99 11.36
CA PRO A 142 4.21 -15.16 12.19
C PRO A 142 3.84 -14.86 13.65
N TYR A 143 4.09 -13.64 14.12
CA TYR A 143 3.79 -13.21 15.49
C TYR A 143 2.65 -12.18 15.59
N LEU A 144 1.94 -11.97 14.49
CA LEU A 144 0.73 -11.14 14.44
C LEU A 144 -0.49 -12.02 14.14
N ASP A 145 -1.63 -11.61 14.65
CA ASP A 145 -2.94 -12.18 14.38
C ASP A 145 -3.97 -11.08 14.08
N GLN A 146 -5.21 -11.50 13.81
CA GLN A 146 -6.29 -10.56 13.49
C GLN A 146 -6.59 -9.52 14.58
N TRP A 147 -6.15 -9.76 15.81
CA TRP A 147 -6.39 -8.88 16.97
C TRP A 147 -5.18 -8.03 17.33
N SER A 148 -3.98 -8.57 17.15
CA SER A 148 -2.71 -7.97 17.56
C SER A 148 -2.02 -7.14 16.48
N ASN A 149 -2.50 -7.19 15.23
CA ASN A 149 -1.90 -6.44 14.13
C ASN A 149 -2.19 -4.93 14.23
N GLY A 150 -1.33 -4.15 13.59
CA GLY A 150 -1.41 -2.69 13.64
C GLY A 150 -2.64 -2.11 12.96
N LEU A 151 -3.17 -2.75 11.91
CA LEU A 151 -4.35 -2.25 11.19
C LEU A 151 -5.62 -2.35 12.06
N THR A 152 -5.82 -3.48 12.75
CA THR A 152 -6.91 -3.65 13.73
C THR A 152 -6.78 -2.63 14.86
N HIS A 153 -5.57 -2.52 15.44
CA HIS A 153 -5.29 -1.55 16.51
C HIS A 153 -5.57 -0.11 16.08
N LEU A 154 -5.18 0.28 14.85
CA LEU A 154 -5.47 1.60 14.30
C LEU A 154 -6.98 1.84 14.23
N GLY A 155 -7.74 0.89 13.65
CA GLY A 155 -9.18 0.98 13.52
C GLY A 155 -9.88 1.17 14.86
N GLU A 156 -9.49 0.40 15.88
CA GLU A 156 -10.07 0.47 17.24
C GLU A 156 -9.73 1.79 17.95
N LYS A 157 -8.46 2.22 17.88
CA LYS A 157 -8.00 3.40 18.65
C LYS A 157 -8.37 4.73 18.01
N MET A 158 -8.53 4.76 16.70
CA MET A 158 -8.88 5.98 15.98
C MET A 158 -10.38 6.09 15.68
N ALA A 159 -11.17 5.08 15.99
CA ALA A 159 -12.62 5.11 15.80
C ALA A 159 -13.24 6.35 16.45
N GLY A 160 -14.08 7.06 15.70
CA GLY A 160 -14.74 8.29 16.15
C GLY A 160 -13.85 9.54 16.16
N GLN A 161 -12.59 9.45 15.81
CA GLN A 161 -11.73 10.62 15.67
C GLN A 161 -12.07 11.39 14.37
N LYS A 162 -12.09 12.71 14.45
CA LYS A 162 -12.50 13.60 13.34
C LYS A 162 -11.63 13.48 12.07
N LEU A 163 -10.37 13.05 12.22
CA LEU A 163 -9.41 12.86 11.12
C LEU A 163 -9.27 11.41 10.67
N PHE A 164 -10.16 10.53 11.11
CA PHE A 164 -10.09 9.10 10.81
C PHE A 164 -11.39 8.61 10.17
N GLU A 165 -11.26 7.83 9.11
CA GLU A 165 -12.38 7.14 8.46
C GLU A 165 -11.98 5.70 8.15
N HIS A 166 -12.93 4.77 8.34
CA HIS A 166 -12.74 3.35 8.02
C HIS A 166 -13.73 2.92 6.94
N VAL A 167 -13.20 2.43 5.82
CA VAL A 167 -14.00 1.92 4.69
C VAL A 167 -13.84 0.41 4.62
N PHE A 168 -14.96 -0.30 4.72
CA PHE A 168 -15.00 -1.76 4.60
C PHE A 168 -15.54 -2.17 3.22
N LEU A 169 -14.70 -2.78 2.40
CA LEU A 169 -15.09 -3.29 1.09
C LEU A 169 -15.66 -4.71 1.23
N LYS A 170 -16.96 -4.86 1.00
CA LYS A 170 -17.71 -6.12 1.21
C LYS A 170 -17.61 -7.08 0.03
N LYS A 171 -17.55 -6.55 -1.21
CA LYS A 171 -17.57 -7.35 -2.43
C LYS A 171 -16.15 -7.57 -2.93
N GLY A 172 -15.74 -8.82 -3.08
CA GLY A 172 -14.52 -9.19 -3.78
C GLY A 172 -14.78 -9.33 -5.29
N GLU A 173 -13.83 -8.87 -6.09
CA GLU A 173 -13.81 -9.05 -7.55
C GLU A 173 -12.79 -10.17 -7.88
N ARG A 174 -13.06 -11.38 -7.38
CA ARG A 174 -12.20 -12.56 -7.57
C ARG A 174 -12.76 -13.52 -8.60
N SER A 175 -11.89 -14.39 -9.14
CA SER A 175 -12.34 -15.55 -9.91
C SER A 175 -13.11 -16.53 -9.00
N GLU A 176 -14.01 -17.30 -9.60
CA GLU A 176 -14.77 -18.32 -8.89
C GLU A 176 -13.87 -19.30 -8.11
N LEU A 177 -12.74 -19.72 -8.70
CA LEU A 177 -11.74 -20.56 -8.05
C LEU A 177 -11.18 -19.91 -6.77
N SER A 178 -10.87 -18.63 -6.82
CA SER A 178 -10.32 -17.89 -5.68
C SER A 178 -11.35 -17.73 -4.55
N ASP A 179 -12.61 -17.55 -4.90
CA ASP A 179 -13.73 -17.48 -3.93
C ASP A 179 -13.98 -18.84 -3.27
N ILE A 180 -13.93 -19.93 -4.03
CA ILE A 180 -14.06 -21.29 -3.51
C ILE A 180 -12.89 -21.61 -2.58
N ALA A 181 -11.65 -21.36 -2.99
CA ALA A 181 -10.47 -21.61 -2.17
C ALA A 181 -10.51 -20.85 -0.84
N SER A 182 -10.90 -19.58 -0.85
CA SER A 182 -10.99 -18.77 0.38
C SER A 182 -12.09 -19.18 1.36
N LYS A 183 -13.04 -20.02 0.91
CA LYS A 183 -14.13 -20.55 1.76
C LYS A 183 -13.84 -21.95 2.29
N LEU A 184 -13.02 -22.72 1.58
CA LEU A 184 -12.80 -24.15 1.86
C LEU A 184 -11.43 -24.44 2.49
N LEU A 185 -10.45 -23.58 2.32
CA LEU A 185 -9.07 -23.68 2.81
C LEU A 185 -8.79 -22.62 3.86
#